data_f4b3a4fe343990b0432317789440016b
#
_entry.id   f4b3a4fe343990b0432317789440016b
#
_cell.length_a   1.000
_cell.length_b   1.000
_cell.length_c   1.000
_cell.angle_alpha   90.00
_cell.angle_beta   90.00
_cell.angle_gamma   90.00
#
_symmetry.space_group_name_H-M   'P 1'
#
loop_
_entity.id
_entity.type
_entity.pdbx_description
1 polymer ?
#
loop_
_entity_poly.entity_id
_entity_poly.type
_entity_poly.pdbx_seq_one_letter_code
_entity_poly.pdbx_strand_id
1 'polypeptide(L)'
;WNLLKNKFNNKRGYDFIIANPPWGADTSSYKNLVNNNTYELLSGQYDTSDLFVELCISLLSDSGIAGFIIPDSLFSHDRFLLRKHLLNNAEILFIGRFGEKIFKDVNRACAILIFRKKTSSTFEDYEIDCFRLPVEERNNIINGTEVLSQVELKYRHKVLYSRFKKDSKHLFNLDIDSTLQSTYECISSHDHKFGDYLCNHRGVELSKKGKIVQCQFCRSWSPASKNEIIKCKNCGEKLVTKSTNEKVIIHKGYNYNCNPLIVGEDINRYKIDYNLWIDTSNTGINYKNPAIYEGEKIVVRKTGIGVSASIDYTSSYTNQVVYIFKLRSDFLGKIPLEFLLAILNSRAIFFFVSMSNGEIEWKSHPYLTQQQIINIPIPNLLKIPNNDLEIINNLSKRLRVFLEKSEKVPNDLDAELERMVAKIYGLDQAHYDAIFKVLDKAQELIAVKALKNIKISDIFVSKA
;
A
#
# COMPACT_ATOMS: atom_id res chain seq x y z
N TRP A 1 -6.36 -17.71 34.41
CA TRP A 1 -7.69 -17.31 33.90
C TRP A 1 -8.83 -18.15 34.49
N ASN A 2 -8.67 -19.46 34.61
CA ASN A 2 -9.62 -20.30 35.33
C ASN A 2 -9.77 -19.89 36.80
N LEU A 3 -8.71 -19.34 37.42
CA LEU A 3 -8.74 -18.80 38.78
C LEU A 3 -9.67 -17.57 38.90
N LEU A 4 -9.69 -16.69 37.89
CA LEU A 4 -10.58 -15.53 37.88
C LEU A 4 -12.05 -15.93 37.63
N LYS A 5 -12.31 -16.86 36.70
CA LYS A 5 -13.63 -17.44 36.49
C LYS A 5 -14.20 -18.08 37.77
N ASN A 6 -13.37 -18.83 38.47
CA ASN A 6 -13.79 -19.53 39.71
C ASN A 6 -13.93 -18.58 40.90
N LYS A 7 -13.09 -17.53 40.99
CA LYS A 7 -13.05 -16.61 42.14
C LYS A 7 -14.24 -15.64 42.18
N PHE A 8 -14.80 -15.27 41.01
CA PHE A 8 -15.91 -14.34 40.92
C PHE A 8 -17.26 -15.02 40.68
N ASN A 9 -17.30 -16.36 40.62
CA ASN A 9 -18.51 -17.16 40.43
C ASN A 9 -19.42 -16.67 39.27
N ASN A 10 -18.78 -16.03 38.27
CA ASN A 10 -19.46 -15.34 37.20
C ASN A 10 -19.71 -16.29 36.03
N LYS A 11 -20.78 -17.06 36.09
CA LYS A 11 -21.21 -17.98 35.04
C LYS A 11 -21.67 -17.29 33.74
N ARG A 12 -21.94 -15.95 33.79
CA ARG A 12 -22.51 -15.20 32.66
C ARG A 12 -21.51 -14.41 31.86
N GLY A 13 -20.26 -14.23 32.30
CA GLY A 13 -19.24 -13.36 31.68
C GLY A 13 -19.30 -11.92 32.22
N TYR A 14 -18.51 -11.04 31.61
CA TYR A 14 -18.41 -9.62 31.99
C TYR A 14 -19.27 -8.73 31.09
N ASP A 15 -19.98 -7.77 31.69
CA ASP A 15 -20.79 -6.83 30.93
C ASP A 15 -19.96 -5.75 30.23
N PHE A 16 -18.82 -5.37 30.86
CA PHE A 16 -17.88 -4.39 30.30
C PHE A 16 -16.45 -4.85 30.47
N ILE A 17 -15.67 -4.74 29.37
CA ILE A 17 -14.22 -4.95 29.38
C ILE A 17 -13.56 -3.76 28.67
N ILE A 18 -12.66 -3.06 29.36
CA ILE A 18 -11.86 -1.98 28.79
C ILE A 18 -10.39 -2.37 28.94
N ALA A 19 -9.62 -2.32 27.84
CA ALA A 19 -8.24 -2.71 27.86
C ALA A 19 -7.36 -1.89 26.89
N ASN A 20 -6.12 -1.68 27.33
CA ASN A 20 -4.99 -1.31 26.49
C ASN A 20 -3.97 -2.44 26.61
N PRO A 21 -4.10 -3.51 25.80
CA PRO A 21 -3.22 -4.66 25.89
C PRO A 21 -1.79 -4.34 25.45
N PRO A 22 -0.79 -5.14 25.81
CA PRO A 22 0.58 -4.94 25.35
C PRO A 22 0.67 -5.13 23.83
N TRP A 23 1.42 -4.26 23.14
CA TRP A 23 1.62 -4.27 21.69
C TRP A 23 2.99 -4.81 21.32
N GLY A 24 3.04 -5.84 20.48
CA GLY A 24 4.28 -6.41 19.94
C GLY A 24 5.20 -7.00 21.02
N ALA A 25 4.64 -7.47 22.13
CA ALA A 25 5.41 -8.14 23.16
C ALA A 25 6.00 -9.46 22.63
N ASP A 26 7.22 -9.77 23.06
CA ASP A 26 7.82 -11.07 22.77
C ASP A 26 7.05 -12.16 23.49
N THR A 27 6.42 -13.04 22.72
CA THR A 27 5.66 -14.18 23.26
C THR A 27 6.52 -15.41 23.53
N SER A 28 7.83 -15.37 23.26
CA SER A 28 8.73 -16.53 23.42
C SER A 28 8.72 -17.10 24.82
N SER A 29 8.63 -16.25 25.86
CA SER A 29 8.53 -16.64 27.27
C SER A 29 7.18 -17.25 27.65
N TYR A 30 6.13 -17.04 26.84
CA TYR A 30 4.77 -17.51 27.11
C TYR A 30 4.31 -18.65 26.21
N LYS A 31 5.17 -19.15 25.32
CA LYS A 31 4.82 -20.21 24.35
C LYS A 31 4.21 -21.45 25.00
N ASN A 32 4.62 -21.80 26.21
CA ASN A 32 4.08 -22.94 26.93
C ASN A 32 2.68 -22.71 27.53
N LEU A 33 2.27 -21.42 27.66
CA LEU A 33 0.97 -21.03 28.21
C LEU A 33 -0.05 -20.72 27.12
N VAL A 34 0.45 -20.44 25.91
CA VAL A 34 -0.34 -20.00 24.74
C VAL A 34 -0.11 -21.02 23.63
N ASN A 35 -1.11 -21.79 23.28
CA ASN A 35 -1.03 -22.79 22.22
C ASN A 35 -2.20 -22.68 21.23
N ASN A 36 -2.05 -23.25 20.05
CA ASN A 36 -3.03 -23.18 18.95
C ASN A 36 -4.39 -23.82 19.29
N ASN A 37 -4.46 -24.69 20.31
CA ASN A 37 -5.73 -25.24 20.77
C ASN A 37 -6.52 -24.26 21.65
N THR A 38 -5.85 -23.21 22.14
CA THR A 38 -6.45 -22.20 23.02
C THR A 38 -6.84 -20.95 22.25
N TYR A 39 -6.06 -20.57 21.21
CA TYR A 39 -6.24 -19.33 20.45
C TYR A 39 -6.15 -19.61 18.95
N GLU A 40 -7.18 -19.19 18.19
CA GLU A 40 -7.22 -19.29 16.73
C GLU A 40 -6.22 -18.32 16.07
N LEU A 41 -6.03 -17.15 16.70
CA LEU A 41 -5.21 -16.05 16.18
C LEU A 41 -3.70 -16.27 16.34
N LEU A 42 -3.24 -17.37 16.92
CA LEU A 42 -1.83 -17.74 16.98
C LEU A 42 -1.24 -18.16 15.63
N SER A 43 -2.08 -18.37 14.62
CA SER A 43 -1.63 -18.74 13.28
C SER A 43 -1.23 -17.50 12.46
N GLY A 44 -0.13 -17.60 11.71
CA GLY A 44 0.34 -16.50 10.85
C GLY A 44 1.06 -15.38 11.60
N GLN A 45 0.91 -14.15 11.11
CA GLN A 45 1.42 -12.95 11.77
C GLN A 45 0.37 -12.40 12.72
N TYR A 46 0.65 -12.37 14.01
CA TYR A 46 -0.20 -11.82 15.06
C TYR A 46 0.55 -10.82 15.92
N ASP A 47 -0.18 -9.98 16.61
CA ASP A 47 0.31 -9.13 17.70
C ASP A 47 -0.24 -9.69 19.03
N THR A 48 0.43 -9.44 20.13
CA THR A 48 -0.06 -9.86 21.46
C THR A 48 -1.46 -9.32 21.73
N SER A 49 -1.75 -8.10 21.29
CA SER A 49 -3.08 -7.48 21.40
C SER A 49 -4.20 -8.28 20.73
N ASP A 50 -3.90 -9.02 19.64
CA ASP A 50 -4.89 -9.83 18.93
C ASP A 50 -5.41 -10.95 19.82
N LEU A 51 -4.52 -11.58 20.59
CA LEU A 51 -4.87 -12.65 21.55
C LEU A 51 -5.74 -12.11 22.70
N PHE A 52 -5.50 -10.88 23.12
CA PHE A 52 -6.37 -10.22 24.12
C PHE A 52 -7.75 -9.94 23.58
N VAL A 53 -7.90 -9.57 22.32
CA VAL A 53 -9.21 -9.39 21.67
C VAL A 53 -9.97 -10.71 21.63
N GLU A 54 -9.33 -11.81 21.20
CA GLU A 54 -9.93 -13.14 21.15
C GLU A 54 -10.36 -13.60 22.54
N LEU A 55 -9.48 -13.48 23.54
CA LEU A 55 -9.77 -13.81 24.92
C LEU A 55 -10.96 -12.99 25.45
N CYS A 56 -10.99 -11.70 25.17
CA CYS A 56 -12.06 -10.82 25.61
C CYS A 56 -13.43 -11.27 25.09
N ILE A 57 -13.54 -11.63 23.81
CA ILE A 57 -14.79 -12.15 23.23
C ILE A 57 -15.29 -13.37 24.02
N SER A 58 -14.36 -14.25 24.45
CA SER A 58 -14.72 -15.43 25.25
C SER A 58 -15.18 -15.11 26.68
N LEU A 59 -14.72 -13.98 27.23
CA LEU A 59 -15.01 -13.55 28.60
C LEU A 59 -16.26 -12.66 28.73
N LEU A 60 -16.69 -12.03 27.62
CA LEU A 60 -17.88 -11.19 27.62
C LEU A 60 -19.17 -12.00 27.88
N SER A 61 -20.10 -11.40 28.62
CA SER A 61 -21.49 -11.85 28.66
C SER A 61 -22.15 -11.70 27.28
N ASP A 62 -23.33 -12.28 27.08
CA ASP A 62 -23.99 -12.31 25.77
C ASP A 62 -24.39 -10.89 25.26
N SER A 63 -24.51 -9.91 26.12
CA SER A 63 -24.75 -8.49 25.74
C SER A 63 -23.56 -7.60 26.12
N GLY A 64 -22.43 -8.21 26.54
CA GLY A 64 -21.27 -7.48 27.04
C GLY A 64 -20.57 -6.69 25.95
N ILE A 65 -20.06 -5.53 26.31
CA ILE A 65 -19.34 -4.61 25.41
C ILE A 65 -17.87 -4.53 25.81
N ALA A 66 -17.01 -4.53 24.81
CA ALA A 66 -15.58 -4.33 24.99
C ALA A 66 -15.08 -3.09 24.26
N GLY A 67 -14.13 -2.38 24.90
CA GLY A 67 -13.41 -1.25 24.32
C GLY A 67 -11.90 -1.48 24.41
N PHE A 68 -11.21 -1.39 23.28
CA PHE A 68 -9.76 -1.63 23.17
C PHE A 68 -9.04 -0.47 22.52
N ILE A 69 -7.85 -0.17 23.04
CA ILE A 69 -6.84 0.59 22.32
C ILE A 69 -5.84 -0.42 21.75
N ILE A 70 -5.75 -0.53 20.43
CA ILE A 70 -4.95 -1.52 19.72
C ILE A 70 -4.04 -0.87 18.69
N PRO A 71 -3.02 -1.59 18.19
CA PRO A 71 -2.17 -1.08 17.12
C PRO A 71 -2.95 -0.81 15.83
N ASP A 72 -2.54 0.23 15.08
CA ASP A 72 -3.06 0.55 13.73
C ASP A 72 -2.87 -0.59 12.71
N SER A 73 -2.06 -1.60 13.06
CA SER A 73 -1.91 -2.82 12.25
C SER A 73 -3.23 -3.58 12.01
N LEU A 74 -4.30 -3.32 12.78
CA LEU A 74 -5.65 -3.79 12.49
C LEU A 74 -6.04 -3.55 11.02
N PHE A 75 -5.61 -2.45 10.42
CA PHE A 75 -5.92 -2.05 9.05
C PHE A 75 -4.96 -2.64 8.00
N SER A 76 -3.89 -3.31 8.40
CA SER A 76 -2.90 -3.88 7.48
C SER A 76 -3.37 -5.20 6.86
N HIS A 77 -2.88 -5.53 5.66
CA HIS A 77 -3.28 -6.73 4.93
C HIS A 77 -3.00 -8.03 5.68
N ASP A 78 -1.94 -8.08 6.46
CA ASP A 78 -1.49 -9.24 7.23
C ASP A 78 -2.31 -9.53 8.50
N ARG A 79 -3.23 -8.63 8.89
CA ARG A 79 -4.17 -8.84 10.00
C ARG A 79 -5.53 -9.42 9.56
N PHE A 80 -5.57 -10.12 8.45
CA PHE A 80 -6.79 -10.75 7.94
C PHE A 80 -7.49 -11.65 8.97
N LEU A 81 -6.73 -12.48 9.69
CA LEU A 81 -7.30 -13.43 10.66
C LEU A 81 -8.01 -12.71 11.82
N LEU A 82 -7.41 -11.64 12.36
CA LEU A 82 -8.04 -10.83 13.40
C LEU A 82 -9.36 -10.22 12.92
N ARG A 83 -9.37 -9.61 11.73
CA ARG A 83 -10.60 -9.02 11.18
C ARG A 83 -11.66 -10.07 10.89
N LYS A 84 -11.27 -11.22 10.34
CA LYS A 84 -12.19 -12.35 10.13
C LYS A 84 -12.80 -12.84 11.45
N HIS A 85 -11.96 -12.98 12.48
CA HIS A 85 -12.40 -13.38 13.81
C HIS A 85 -13.41 -12.39 14.41
N LEU A 86 -13.10 -11.08 14.35
CA LEU A 86 -13.99 -10.01 14.80
C LEU A 86 -15.33 -10.04 14.05
N LEU A 87 -15.33 -10.10 12.72
CA LEU A 87 -16.56 -10.12 11.91
C LEU A 87 -17.41 -11.37 12.16
N ASN A 88 -16.82 -12.47 12.57
CA ASN A 88 -17.56 -13.70 12.86
C ASN A 88 -18.12 -13.74 14.28
N ASN A 89 -17.39 -13.21 15.26
CA ASN A 89 -17.66 -13.43 16.69
C ASN A 89 -18.11 -12.17 17.45
N ALA A 90 -18.04 -11.00 16.80
CA ALA A 90 -18.41 -9.72 17.41
C ALA A 90 -19.32 -8.88 16.51
N GLU A 91 -20.18 -8.09 17.14
CA GLU A 91 -20.88 -6.95 16.55
C GLU A 91 -20.02 -5.72 16.78
N ILE A 92 -19.43 -5.18 15.72
CA ILE A 92 -18.54 -4.02 15.80
C ILE A 92 -19.42 -2.77 15.90
N LEU A 93 -19.23 -1.98 16.95
CA LEU A 93 -20.02 -0.77 17.20
C LEU A 93 -19.28 0.49 16.75
N PHE A 94 -17.93 0.51 16.97
CA PHE A 94 -17.11 1.66 16.63
C PHE A 94 -15.69 1.23 16.25
N ILE A 95 -15.16 1.86 15.21
CA ILE A 95 -13.75 1.77 14.82
C ILE A 95 -13.18 3.17 14.63
N GLY A 96 -12.21 3.55 15.49
CA GLY A 96 -11.49 4.82 15.37
C GLY A 96 -10.02 4.60 14.98
N ARG A 97 -9.55 5.27 13.94
CA ARG A 97 -8.13 5.26 13.52
C ARG A 97 -7.49 6.59 13.89
N PHE A 98 -6.54 6.58 14.83
CA PHE A 98 -5.95 7.79 15.40
C PHE A 98 -4.58 8.14 14.83
N GLY A 99 -3.88 7.17 14.26
CA GLY A 99 -2.53 7.36 13.73
C GLY A 99 -1.44 7.45 14.80
N GLU A 100 -0.29 7.99 14.41
CA GLU A 100 0.92 8.06 15.23
C GLU A 100 0.90 9.23 16.22
N LYS A 101 1.74 9.15 17.27
CA LYS A 101 2.03 10.24 18.23
C LYS A 101 0.84 10.75 19.05
N ILE A 102 -0.21 9.96 19.21
CA ILE A 102 -1.34 10.32 20.10
C ILE A 102 -0.91 10.25 21.57
N PHE A 103 -0.09 9.28 21.90
CA PHE A 103 0.51 9.19 23.24
C PHE A 103 1.88 9.84 23.24
N LYS A 104 2.17 10.59 24.31
CA LYS A 104 3.47 11.23 24.51
C LYS A 104 4.58 10.17 24.45
N ASP A 105 5.62 10.45 23.71
CA ASP A 105 6.81 9.59 23.54
C ASP A 105 6.55 8.22 22.85
N VAL A 106 5.36 7.99 22.29
CA VAL A 106 5.01 6.78 21.55
C VAL A 106 4.82 7.08 20.06
N ASN A 107 5.71 6.55 19.24
CA ASN A 107 5.66 6.72 17.77
C ASN A 107 4.80 5.65 17.05
N ARG A 108 4.07 4.81 17.79
CA ARG A 108 3.21 3.78 17.18
C ARG A 108 1.81 4.33 16.94
N ALA A 109 1.31 4.08 15.75
CA ALA A 109 -0.07 4.40 15.40
C ALA A 109 -1.04 3.48 16.13
N CYS A 110 -2.18 4.03 16.56
CA CYS A 110 -3.21 3.32 17.32
C CYS A 110 -4.60 3.46 16.73
N ALA A 111 -5.44 2.52 17.15
CA ALA A 111 -6.87 2.49 16.86
C ALA A 111 -7.69 2.23 18.14
N ILE A 112 -8.92 2.67 18.15
CA ILE A 112 -9.93 2.29 19.14
C ILE A 112 -10.91 1.35 18.44
N LEU A 113 -11.20 0.23 19.11
CA LEU A 113 -12.17 -0.76 18.67
C LEU A 113 -13.19 -0.96 19.79
N ILE A 114 -14.48 -0.74 19.50
CA ILE A 114 -15.57 -1.04 20.42
C ILE A 114 -16.48 -2.07 19.77
N PHE A 115 -16.77 -3.14 20.48
CA PHE A 115 -17.61 -4.22 19.98
C PHE A 115 -18.42 -4.87 21.09
N ARG A 116 -19.51 -5.53 20.69
CA ARG A 116 -20.35 -6.38 21.52
C ARG A 116 -20.13 -7.84 21.13
N LYS A 117 -20.26 -8.77 22.08
CA LYS A 117 -20.25 -10.20 21.78
C LYS A 117 -21.45 -10.54 20.88
N LYS A 118 -21.17 -11.29 19.82
CA LYS A 118 -22.20 -11.76 18.89
C LYS A 118 -22.98 -12.92 19.49
N THR A 119 -24.29 -12.80 19.57
CA THR A 119 -25.19 -13.82 20.15
C THR A 119 -26.02 -14.57 19.13
N SER A 120 -26.17 -14.01 17.92
CA SER A 120 -26.97 -14.61 16.83
C SER A 120 -26.12 -14.89 15.60
N SER A 121 -26.44 -15.98 14.90
CA SER A 121 -25.83 -16.34 13.62
C SER A 121 -26.43 -15.58 12.44
N THR A 122 -27.65 -15.04 12.58
CA THR A 122 -28.33 -14.23 11.56
C THR A 122 -28.05 -12.78 11.81
N PHE A 123 -27.39 -12.14 10.84
CA PHE A 123 -27.12 -10.71 10.89
C PHE A 123 -27.95 -10.01 9.83
N GLU A 124 -28.78 -9.09 10.28
CA GLU A 124 -29.19 -7.98 9.42
C GLU A 124 -27.98 -7.08 9.21
N ASP A 125 -27.87 -6.45 8.04
CA ASP A 125 -26.80 -5.49 7.78
C ASP A 125 -26.99 -4.28 8.69
N TYR A 126 -25.91 -3.78 9.30
CA TYR A 126 -25.94 -2.66 10.22
C TYR A 126 -24.80 -1.67 9.94
N GLU A 127 -24.96 -0.46 10.41
CA GLU A 127 -23.97 0.59 10.28
C GLU A 127 -23.02 0.59 11.47
N ILE A 128 -21.73 0.65 11.17
CA ILE A 128 -20.65 0.78 12.15
C ILE A 128 -20.23 2.25 12.18
N ASP A 129 -20.16 2.83 13.37
CA ASP A 129 -19.58 4.16 13.55
C ASP A 129 -18.07 4.12 13.30
N CYS A 130 -17.62 4.89 12.34
CA CYS A 130 -16.23 4.95 11.92
C CYS A 130 -15.66 6.36 12.09
N PHE A 131 -14.40 6.44 12.48
CA PHE A 131 -13.70 7.69 12.68
C PHE A 131 -12.23 7.57 12.23
N ARG A 132 -11.75 8.54 11.46
CA ARG A 132 -10.34 8.73 11.21
C ARG A 132 -9.93 10.11 11.70
N LEU A 133 -8.94 10.17 12.58
CA LEU A 133 -8.39 11.44 13.05
C LEU A 133 -7.49 12.05 11.96
N PRO A 134 -7.85 13.21 11.36
CA PRO A 134 -7.00 13.91 10.41
C PRO A 134 -5.67 14.35 11.05
N VAL A 135 -4.59 14.39 10.25
CA VAL A 135 -3.25 14.76 10.75
C VAL A 135 -3.23 16.18 11.33
N GLU A 136 -3.93 17.10 10.70
CA GLU A 136 -4.04 18.49 11.15
C GLU A 136 -4.69 18.59 12.53
N GLU A 137 -5.83 17.94 12.69
CA GLU A 137 -6.56 17.92 13.97
C GLU A 137 -5.79 17.15 15.08
N ARG A 138 -5.00 16.16 14.70
CA ARG A 138 -4.12 15.44 15.64
C ARG A 138 -3.15 16.39 16.34
N ASN A 139 -2.53 17.27 15.57
CA ASN A 139 -1.61 18.26 16.14
C ASN A 139 -2.34 19.23 17.08
N ASN A 140 -3.55 19.63 16.73
CA ASN A 140 -4.40 20.50 17.56
C ASN A 140 -4.75 19.83 18.90
N ILE A 141 -5.11 18.54 18.87
CA ILE A 141 -5.40 17.75 20.09
C ILE A 141 -4.15 17.59 20.95
N ILE A 142 -3.00 17.25 20.35
CA ILE A 142 -1.73 17.08 21.08
C ILE A 142 -1.31 18.39 21.76
N ASN A 143 -1.52 19.52 21.09
CA ASN A 143 -1.20 20.85 21.62
C ASN A 143 -2.28 21.40 22.57
N GLY A 144 -3.40 20.69 22.75
CA GLY A 144 -4.49 21.09 23.64
C GLY A 144 -5.36 22.24 23.09
N THR A 145 -5.27 22.54 21.79
CA THR A 145 -6.08 23.58 21.14
C THR A 145 -7.46 23.09 20.71
N GLU A 146 -7.63 21.77 20.60
CA GLU A 146 -8.89 21.11 20.26
C GLU A 146 -9.16 19.93 21.19
N VAL A 147 -10.44 19.61 21.40
CA VAL A 147 -10.89 18.48 22.22
C VAL A 147 -11.28 17.31 21.33
N LEU A 148 -10.74 16.11 21.62
CA LEU A 148 -10.96 14.90 20.83
C LEU A 148 -12.44 14.62 20.57
N SER A 149 -13.32 14.80 21.54
CA SER A 149 -14.76 14.55 21.38
C SER A 149 -15.45 15.47 20.36
N GLN A 150 -14.97 16.71 20.22
CA GLN A 150 -15.49 17.66 19.21
C GLN A 150 -15.00 17.29 17.82
N VAL A 151 -13.72 16.96 17.69
CA VAL A 151 -13.12 16.51 16.43
C VAL A 151 -13.77 15.19 15.98
N GLU A 152 -14.00 14.28 16.90
CA GLU A 152 -14.64 13.00 16.60
C GLU A 152 -16.05 13.20 16.06
N LEU A 153 -16.88 14.04 16.67
CA LEU A 153 -18.23 14.36 16.19
C LEU A 153 -18.21 14.98 14.78
N LYS A 154 -17.21 15.77 14.45
CA LYS A 154 -17.05 16.42 13.14
C LYS A 154 -16.70 15.43 12.01
N TYR A 155 -15.93 14.39 12.32
CA TYR A 155 -15.40 13.45 11.31
C TYR A 155 -15.98 12.04 11.43
N ARG A 156 -16.82 11.76 12.42
CA ARG A 156 -17.53 10.48 12.54
C ARG A 156 -18.43 10.28 11.32
N HIS A 157 -18.42 9.08 10.78
CA HIS A 157 -19.30 8.66 9.70
C HIS A 157 -19.64 7.17 9.85
N LYS A 158 -20.56 6.69 9.03
CA LYS A 158 -21.04 5.32 9.12
C LYS A 158 -20.60 4.50 7.93
N VAL A 159 -20.29 3.24 8.18
CA VAL A 159 -19.90 2.25 7.18
C VAL A 159 -20.71 0.98 7.40
N LEU A 160 -21.30 0.43 6.34
CA LEU A 160 -22.07 -0.82 6.43
C LEU A 160 -21.16 -2.01 6.77
N TYR A 161 -21.58 -2.83 7.74
CA TYR A 161 -20.89 -4.06 8.12
C TYR A 161 -20.66 -4.99 6.93
N SER A 162 -21.68 -5.14 6.06
CA SER A 162 -21.63 -5.99 4.88
C SER A 162 -20.44 -5.66 3.97
N ARG A 163 -20.01 -4.41 3.91
CA ARG A 163 -18.89 -3.98 3.12
C ARG A 163 -17.57 -4.60 3.61
N PHE A 164 -17.33 -4.63 4.91
CA PHE A 164 -16.17 -5.32 5.48
C PHE A 164 -16.26 -6.84 5.30
N LYS A 165 -17.47 -7.39 5.38
CA LYS A 165 -17.71 -8.82 5.24
C LYS A 165 -17.54 -9.31 3.81
N LYS A 166 -17.94 -8.53 2.79
CA LYS A 166 -17.82 -8.85 1.36
C LYS A 166 -16.40 -8.70 0.84
N ASP A 167 -15.56 -7.85 1.47
CA ASP A 167 -14.15 -7.72 1.07
C ASP A 167 -13.42 -9.06 1.26
N SER A 168 -12.71 -9.53 0.24
CA SER A 168 -12.02 -10.82 0.23
C SER A 168 -10.96 -10.97 1.31
N LYS A 169 -10.43 -9.85 1.82
CA LYS A 169 -9.45 -9.76 2.91
C LYS A 169 -10.02 -9.11 4.16
N HIS A 170 -11.33 -8.85 4.17
CA HIS A 170 -12.02 -8.17 5.27
C HIS A 170 -11.36 -6.86 5.70
N LEU A 171 -10.87 -6.06 4.75
CA LEU A 171 -10.20 -4.80 5.06
C LEU A 171 -11.18 -3.82 5.74
N PHE A 172 -10.78 -3.31 6.90
CA PHE A 172 -11.50 -2.26 7.60
C PHE A 172 -11.14 -0.89 7.03
N ASN A 173 -11.59 -0.67 5.81
CA ASN A 173 -11.34 0.57 5.09
C ASN A 173 -12.37 1.61 5.52
N LEU A 174 -12.00 2.44 6.50
CA LEU A 174 -12.89 3.45 7.09
C LEU A 174 -13.16 4.63 6.15
N ASP A 175 -12.25 4.88 5.21
CA ASP A 175 -12.26 6.11 4.41
C ASP A 175 -13.27 6.10 3.27
N ILE A 176 -13.88 4.94 2.98
CA ILE A 176 -14.93 4.82 1.95
C ILE A 176 -16.30 4.99 2.62
N ASP A 177 -16.78 6.20 2.64
CA ASP A 177 -18.16 6.51 3.01
C ASP A 177 -19.16 6.16 1.87
N SER A 178 -20.44 6.35 2.10
CA SER A 178 -21.49 6.06 1.11
C SER A 178 -21.30 6.85 -0.21
N THR A 179 -20.65 8.01 -0.17
CA THR A 179 -20.43 8.86 -1.36
C THR A 179 -19.29 8.34 -2.25
N LEU A 180 -18.33 7.65 -1.66
CA LEU A 180 -17.17 7.08 -2.35
C LEU A 180 -17.38 5.62 -2.76
N GLN A 181 -18.36 4.94 -2.16
CA GLN A 181 -18.57 3.51 -2.32
C GLN A 181 -18.88 3.12 -3.77
N SER A 182 -19.75 3.84 -4.44
CA SER A 182 -20.12 3.58 -5.85
C SER A 182 -18.89 3.59 -6.75
N THR A 183 -18.02 4.58 -6.60
CA THR A 183 -16.76 4.72 -7.35
C THR A 183 -15.80 3.56 -7.04
N TYR A 184 -15.66 3.22 -5.76
CA TYR A 184 -14.80 2.11 -5.35
C TYR A 184 -15.29 0.77 -5.89
N GLU A 185 -16.59 0.49 -5.81
CA GLU A 185 -17.20 -0.73 -6.32
C GLU A 185 -17.10 -0.82 -7.84
N CYS A 186 -17.32 0.28 -8.56
CA CYS A 186 -17.18 0.32 -10.01
C CYS A 186 -15.76 -0.10 -10.45
N ILE A 187 -14.72 0.42 -9.80
CA ILE A 187 -13.32 0.06 -10.09
C ILE A 187 -13.02 -1.38 -9.63
N SER A 188 -13.44 -1.76 -8.42
CA SER A 188 -13.12 -3.05 -7.81
C SER A 188 -13.86 -4.24 -8.42
N SER A 189 -14.96 -4.01 -9.14
CA SER A 189 -15.80 -5.06 -9.75
C SER A 189 -15.15 -5.75 -10.95
N HIS A 190 -14.06 -5.23 -11.49
CA HIS A 190 -13.37 -5.82 -12.61
C HIS A 190 -12.59 -7.08 -12.21
N ASP A 191 -12.82 -8.19 -12.93
CA ASP A 191 -12.25 -9.51 -12.61
C ASP A 191 -10.77 -9.63 -12.97
N HIS A 192 -10.33 -8.94 -14.02
CA HIS A 192 -8.93 -8.95 -14.43
C HIS A 192 -8.08 -8.04 -13.53
N LYS A 193 -6.79 -8.35 -13.47
CA LYS A 193 -5.81 -7.62 -12.66
C LYS A 193 -4.57 -7.28 -13.48
N PHE A 194 -3.81 -6.30 -13.05
CA PHE A 194 -2.53 -5.96 -13.69
C PHE A 194 -1.60 -7.16 -13.84
N GLY A 195 -1.56 -8.04 -12.85
CA GLY A 195 -0.76 -9.27 -12.87
C GLY A 195 -1.13 -10.26 -13.98
N ASP A 196 -2.34 -10.16 -14.55
CA ASP A 196 -2.73 -11.01 -15.67
C ASP A 196 -2.01 -10.60 -16.96
N TYR A 197 -1.69 -9.33 -17.10
CA TYR A 197 -1.03 -8.75 -18.27
C TYR A 197 0.48 -8.58 -18.10
N LEU A 198 0.97 -8.43 -16.88
CA LEU A 198 2.35 -8.05 -16.58
C LEU A 198 3.06 -9.06 -15.67
N CYS A 199 4.33 -9.34 -15.98
CA CYS A 199 5.25 -10.03 -15.08
C CYS A 199 5.99 -9.01 -14.22
N ASN A 200 6.15 -9.28 -12.93
CA ASN A 200 6.83 -8.38 -12.00
C ASN A 200 8.21 -8.87 -11.59
N HIS A 201 9.18 -7.95 -11.49
CA HIS A 201 10.53 -8.22 -11.04
C HIS A 201 11.01 -7.14 -10.07
N ARG A 202 12.12 -7.44 -9.38
CA ARG A 202 12.80 -6.50 -8.46
C ARG A 202 14.22 -6.29 -8.94
N GLY A 203 14.69 -5.06 -8.82
CA GLY A 203 16.07 -4.69 -9.12
C GLY A 203 17.10 -5.16 -8.09
N VAL A 204 18.31 -4.64 -8.23
CA VAL A 204 19.47 -4.95 -7.38
C VAL A 204 19.20 -4.57 -5.93
N GLU A 205 19.51 -5.46 -5.00
CA GLU A 205 19.44 -5.21 -3.56
C GLU A 205 20.58 -4.31 -3.07
N LEU A 206 20.58 -3.07 -3.52
CA LEU A 206 21.60 -2.08 -3.23
C LEU A 206 20.95 -0.74 -2.85
N SER A 207 21.55 -0.05 -1.89
CA SER A 207 21.13 1.32 -1.57
C SER A 207 21.50 2.29 -2.69
N LYS A 208 20.82 3.44 -2.77
CA LYS A 208 21.14 4.49 -3.74
C LYS A 208 22.58 5.03 -3.63
N LYS A 209 23.25 4.84 -2.48
CA LYS A 209 24.66 5.22 -2.29
C LYS A 209 25.63 4.28 -2.99
N GLY A 210 25.19 3.08 -3.38
CA GLY A 210 26.01 2.13 -4.11
C GLY A 210 27.26 1.64 -3.38
N LYS A 211 27.27 1.71 -2.05
CA LYS A 211 28.42 1.33 -1.24
C LYS A 211 28.47 -0.18 -1.05
N ILE A 212 29.62 -0.78 -1.34
CA ILE A 212 29.89 -2.21 -1.18
C ILE A 212 31.18 -2.42 -0.39
N VAL A 213 31.30 -3.58 0.26
CA VAL A 213 32.46 -3.97 1.09
C VAL A 213 33.00 -5.31 0.61
N GLN A 214 34.34 -5.47 0.58
CA GLN A 214 35.00 -6.65 0.09
C GLN A 214 35.30 -7.64 1.22
N CYS A 215 34.95 -8.90 1.05
CA CYS A 215 35.32 -9.97 1.96
C CYS A 215 36.82 -10.23 1.92
N GLN A 216 37.49 -10.23 3.07
CA GLN A 216 38.91 -10.49 3.17
C GLN A 216 39.29 -11.97 2.85
N PHE A 217 38.33 -12.88 3.07
CA PHE A 217 38.55 -14.32 2.83
C PHE A 217 38.31 -14.72 1.39
N CYS A 218 37.13 -14.48 0.83
CA CYS A 218 36.78 -14.95 -0.51
C CYS A 218 36.85 -13.87 -1.59
N ARG A 219 37.24 -12.65 -1.23
CA ARG A 219 37.40 -11.49 -2.14
C ARG A 219 36.10 -11.01 -2.81
N SER A 220 34.94 -11.66 -2.56
CA SER A 220 33.66 -11.23 -3.10
C SER A 220 33.16 -9.96 -2.42
N TRP A 221 32.32 -9.21 -3.13
CA TRP A 221 31.70 -7.99 -2.64
C TRP A 221 30.33 -8.26 -2.05
N SER A 222 29.96 -7.50 -1.04
CA SER A 222 28.64 -7.51 -0.42
C SER A 222 28.12 -6.08 -0.27
N PRO A 223 26.79 -5.82 -0.37
CA PRO A 223 26.23 -4.50 -0.08
C PRO A 223 26.59 -4.04 1.34
N ALA A 224 27.05 -2.79 1.47
CA ALA A 224 27.32 -2.21 2.78
C ALA A 224 26.00 -2.03 3.56
N SER A 225 26.06 -2.25 4.87
CA SER A 225 24.96 -2.07 5.81
C SER A 225 25.31 -1.01 6.85
N LYS A 226 24.29 -0.51 7.56
CA LYS A 226 24.51 0.34 8.73
C LYS A 226 25.05 -0.44 9.93
N ASN A 227 24.92 -1.76 9.93
CA ASN A 227 25.41 -2.63 10.99
C ASN A 227 26.94 -2.69 10.92
N GLU A 228 27.59 -2.64 12.07
CA GLU A 228 29.06 -2.73 12.19
C GLU A 228 29.59 -4.09 11.72
N ILE A 229 28.77 -5.15 11.89
CA ILE A 229 29.12 -6.52 11.49
C ILE A 229 28.05 -7.01 10.52
N ILE A 230 28.47 -7.50 9.36
CA ILE A 230 27.61 -8.17 8.38
C ILE A 230 28.18 -9.55 8.04
N LYS A 231 27.36 -10.43 7.48
CA LYS A 231 27.82 -11.72 6.94
C LYS A 231 28.10 -11.58 5.45
N CYS A 232 29.23 -12.10 4.99
CA CYS A 232 29.52 -12.25 3.58
C CYS A 232 28.44 -13.13 2.93
N LYS A 233 27.80 -12.64 1.85
CA LYS A 233 26.75 -13.41 1.15
C LYS A 233 27.27 -14.62 0.40
N ASN A 234 28.59 -14.70 0.16
CA ASN A 234 29.22 -15.78 -0.59
C ASN A 234 29.77 -16.89 0.32
N CYS A 235 30.59 -16.55 1.33
CA CYS A 235 31.24 -17.55 2.19
C CYS A 235 30.69 -17.61 3.62
N GLY A 236 29.79 -16.70 4.01
CA GLY A 236 29.18 -16.66 5.34
C GLY A 236 30.03 -16.01 6.44
N GLU A 237 31.31 -15.68 6.17
CA GLU A 237 32.22 -15.06 7.13
C GLU A 237 31.73 -13.70 7.63
N LYS A 238 32.07 -13.37 8.88
CA LYS A 238 31.76 -12.07 9.48
C LYS A 238 32.68 -11.00 8.92
N LEU A 239 32.08 -9.91 8.45
CA LEU A 239 32.78 -8.73 7.95
C LEU A 239 32.55 -7.56 8.91
N VAL A 240 33.65 -6.96 9.40
CA VAL A 240 33.60 -5.74 10.19
C VAL A 240 33.67 -4.57 9.19
N THR A 241 32.59 -3.85 9.02
CA THR A 241 32.44 -2.82 7.96
C THR A 241 33.51 -1.71 8.03
N LYS A 242 33.97 -1.36 9.24
CA LYS A 242 35.00 -0.32 9.43
C LYS A 242 36.43 -0.74 9.04
N SER A 243 36.71 -2.05 8.93
CA SER A 243 38.06 -2.58 8.63
C SER A 243 38.17 -3.26 7.27
N THR A 244 37.12 -3.20 6.44
CA THR A 244 37.07 -3.80 5.11
C THR A 244 37.28 -2.76 4.01
N ASN A 245 37.82 -3.20 2.87
CA ASN A 245 37.88 -2.35 1.67
C ASN A 245 36.45 -1.99 1.24
N GLU A 246 36.23 -0.70 1.05
CA GLU A 246 34.96 -0.17 0.57
C GLU A 246 35.10 0.39 -0.84
N LYS A 247 34.04 0.24 -1.64
CA LYS A 247 33.96 0.82 -2.98
C LYS A 247 32.54 1.38 -3.19
N VAL A 248 32.43 2.48 -3.92
CA VAL A 248 31.17 2.99 -4.44
C VAL A 248 31.06 2.59 -5.90
N ILE A 249 29.96 1.94 -6.25
CA ILE A 249 29.71 1.41 -7.61
C ILE A 249 28.56 2.12 -8.34
N ILE A 250 27.95 3.13 -7.72
CA ILE A 250 26.96 4.00 -8.36
C ILE A 250 27.55 5.39 -8.53
N HIS A 251 27.52 5.89 -9.76
CA HIS A 251 28.14 7.14 -10.17
C HIS A 251 27.09 8.08 -10.76
N LYS A 252 27.28 9.40 -10.57
CA LYS A 252 26.49 10.42 -11.28
C LYS A 252 27.14 10.71 -12.64
N GLY A 253 26.30 10.89 -13.64
CA GLY A 253 26.73 11.15 -15.00
C GLY A 253 27.25 9.92 -15.73
N TYR A 254 27.44 10.06 -17.05
CA TYR A 254 27.88 8.97 -17.92
C TYR A 254 29.23 8.40 -17.51
N ASN A 255 29.31 7.08 -17.45
CA ASN A 255 30.57 6.36 -17.24
C ASN A 255 30.62 5.17 -18.19
N TYR A 256 31.64 5.13 -19.03
CA TYR A 256 31.80 4.19 -20.14
C TYR A 256 31.73 2.70 -19.77
N ASN A 257 32.20 2.35 -18.56
CA ASN A 257 32.21 0.96 -18.07
C ASN A 257 31.02 0.63 -17.15
N CYS A 258 30.00 1.48 -17.11
CA CYS A 258 28.85 1.34 -16.23
C CYS A 258 27.56 1.27 -17.04
N ASN A 259 26.56 0.59 -16.49
CA ASN A 259 25.22 0.52 -17.05
C ASN A 259 24.33 1.63 -16.46
N PRO A 260 23.35 2.15 -17.22
CA PRO A 260 22.38 3.09 -16.68
C PRO A 260 21.64 2.50 -15.48
N LEU A 261 21.35 3.32 -14.47
CA LEU A 261 20.66 2.92 -13.25
C LEU A 261 19.51 3.87 -12.96
N ILE A 262 18.34 3.33 -12.67
CA ILE A 262 17.16 4.07 -12.19
C ILE A 262 16.95 3.74 -10.72
N VAL A 263 16.84 4.76 -9.88
CA VAL A 263 16.45 4.65 -8.48
C VAL A 263 15.07 5.29 -8.25
N GLY A 264 14.43 5.03 -7.10
CA GLY A 264 13.07 5.48 -6.87
C GLY A 264 12.85 7.00 -7.02
N GLU A 265 13.86 7.81 -6.69
CA GLU A 265 13.79 9.27 -6.79
C GLU A 265 13.80 9.79 -8.25
N ASP A 266 14.30 8.98 -9.18
CA ASP A 266 14.36 9.32 -10.61
C ASP A 266 13.01 9.14 -11.31
N ILE A 267 12.06 8.43 -10.66
CA ILE A 267 10.76 8.10 -11.25
C ILE A 267 9.71 9.08 -10.77
N ASN A 268 9.16 9.81 -11.73
CA ASN A 268 7.98 10.64 -11.58
C ASN A 268 6.85 10.11 -12.49
N ARG A 269 5.65 10.67 -12.35
CA ARG A 269 4.52 10.36 -13.23
C ARG A 269 4.89 10.65 -14.69
N TYR A 270 4.95 9.62 -15.52
CA TYR A 270 5.32 9.70 -16.95
C TYR A 270 6.76 10.17 -17.23
N LYS A 271 7.66 10.20 -16.26
CA LYS A 271 9.02 10.71 -16.48
C LYS A 271 10.07 9.93 -15.72
N ILE A 272 11.23 9.75 -16.33
CA ILE A 272 12.43 9.19 -15.69
C ILE A 272 13.57 10.18 -15.87
N ASP A 273 14.27 10.48 -14.78
CA ASP A 273 15.50 11.28 -14.81
C ASP A 273 16.71 10.34 -14.81
N TYR A 274 17.40 10.17 -15.97
CA TYR A 274 18.53 9.27 -16.14
C TYR A 274 19.83 9.93 -15.70
N ASN A 275 20.16 9.87 -14.41
CA ASN A 275 21.31 10.57 -13.83
C ASN A 275 22.36 9.65 -13.22
N LEU A 276 22.06 8.35 -13.09
CA LEU A 276 22.90 7.40 -12.36
C LEU A 276 23.37 6.25 -13.24
N TRP A 277 24.55 5.73 -12.91
CA TRP A 277 25.21 4.64 -13.60
C TRP A 277 25.77 3.66 -12.58
N ILE A 278 25.70 2.35 -12.85
CA ILE A 278 26.15 1.29 -11.97
C ILE A 278 27.24 0.45 -12.61
N ASP A 279 28.35 0.24 -11.89
CA ASP A 279 29.40 -0.72 -12.25
C ASP A 279 28.92 -2.14 -11.85
N THR A 280 28.68 -2.98 -12.87
CA THR A 280 28.20 -4.36 -12.70
C THR A 280 29.29 -5.41 -12.72
N SER A 281 30.57 -5.01 -12.72
CA SER A 281 31.72 -5.92 -12.77
C SER A 281 32.07 -6.58 -11.43
N ASN A 282 31.42 -6.18 -10.32
CA ASN A 282 31.83 -6.58 -8.98
C ASN A 282 31.22 -7.93 -8.58
N THR A 283 32.06 -8.97 -8.47
CA THR A 283 31.67 -10.33 -8.09
C THR A 283 31.08 -10.38 -6.66
N GLY A 284 30.02 -11.18 -6.46
CA GLY A 284 29.34 -11.32 -5.16
C GLY A 284 28.13 -10.40 -4.98
N ILE A 285 27.97 -9.38 -5.83
CA ILE A 285 26.73 -8.58 -5.87
C ILE A 285 25.72 -9.30 -6.76
N ASN A 286 24.52 -9.50 -6.23
CA ASN A 286 23.43 -10.09 -7.00
C ASN A 286 22.75 -9.01 -7.86
N TYR A 287 23.23 -8.82 -9.08
CA TYR A 287 22.64 -7.89 -10.07
C TYR A 287 21.34 -8.40 -10.68
N LYS A 288 20.87 -9.60 -10.29
CA LYS A 288 19.74 -10.33 -10.90
C LYS A 288 20.05 -10.76 -12.34
N ASN A 289 19.08 -11.43 -12.97
CA ASN A 289 19.22 -11.83 -14.37
C ASN A 289 19.14 -10.58 -15.28
N PRO A 290 20.12 -10.33 -16.16
CA PRO A 290 20.07 -9.18 -17.08
C PRO A 290 18.80 -9.10 -17.92
N ALA A 291 18.21 -10.22 -18.29
CA ALA A 291 16.96 -10.27 -19.07
C ALA A 291 15.78 -9.51 -18.45
N ILE A 292 15.78 -9.29 -17.11
CA ILE A 292 14.72 -8.48 -16.49
C ILE A 292 14.86 -6.98 -16.82
N TYR A 293 16.05 -6.54 -17.18
CA TYR A 293 16.35 -5.14 -17.51
C TYR A 293 16.26 -4.83 -19.00
N GLU A 294 16.36 -5.86 -19.86
CA GLU A 294 16.32 -5.70 -21.29
C GLU A 294 14.93 -5.31 -21.81
N GLY A 295 14.91 -4.48 -22.85
CA GLY A 295 13.71 -4.06 -23.55
C GLY A 295 12.78 -3.14 -22.73
N GLU A 296 11.62 -2.87 -23.32
CA GLU A 296 10.62 -1.96 -22.76
C GLU A 296 10.01 -2.53 -21.48
N LYS A 297 9.91 -1.68 -20.45
CA LYS A 297 9.36 -2.07 -19.15
C LYS A 297 8.78 -0.89 -18.40
N ILE A 298 7.65 -1.10 -17.72
CA ILE A 298 7.14 -0.14 -16.76
C ILE A 298 8.01 -0.23 -15.50
N VAL A 299 8.49 0.91 -15.03
CA VAL A 299 9.18 1.06 -13.75
C VAL A 299 8.29 1.85 -12.80
N VAL A 300 8.13 1.32 -11.59
CA VAL A 300 7.25 1.90 -10.56
C VAL A 300 8.06 2.20 -9.31
N ARG A 301 7.93 3.41 -8.82
CA ARG A 301 8.51 3.83 -7.56
C ARG A 301 7.81 3.14 -6.39
N LYS A 302 8.58 2.49 -5.52
CA LYS A 302 8.06 1.80 -4.34
C LYS A 302 7.50 2.76 -3.29
N THR A 303 8.14 3.93 -3.09
CA THR A 303 7.85 4.86 -1.99
C THR A 303 7.02 6.04 -2.47
N GLY A 304 6.02 6.44 -1.69
CA GLY A 304 5.16 7.59 -1.97
C GLY A 304 3.68 7.26 -1.80
N ILE A 305 2.82 8.28 -1.91
CA ILE A 305 1.35 8.14 -1.93
C ILE A 305 0.92 7.92 -3.38
N GLY A 306 0.07 6.94 -3.61
CA GLY A 306 -0.37 6.57 -4.95
C GLY A 306 0.73 5.91 -5.79
N VAL A 307 0.50 5.80 -7.10
CA VAL A 307 1.43 5.22 -8.05
C VAL A 307 2.20 6.33 -8.77
N SER A 308 3.53 6.18 -8.82
CA SER A 308 4.38 6.96 -9.71
C SER A 308 5.13 6.00 -10.62
N ALA A 309 4.86 6.05 -11.90
CA ALA A 309 5.38 5.12 -12.89
C ALA A 309 5.76 5.79 -14.20
N SER A 310 6.69 5.18 -14.93
CA SER A 310 7.04 5.52 -16.30
C SER A 310 7.52 4.29 -17.06
N ILE A 311 7.80 4.41 -18.37
CA ILE A 311 8.40 3.34 -19.17
C ILE A 311 9.86 3.65 -19.36
N ASP A 312 10.69 2.66 -19.07
CA ASP A 312 12.08 2.63 -19.50
C ASP A 312 12.19 1.86 -20.82
N TYR A 313 12.60 2.56 -21.87
CA TYR A 313 12.87 2.02 -23.21
C TYR A 313 14.32 1.59 -23.39
N THR A 314 15.14 1.86 -22.39
CA THR A 314 16.56 1.45 -22.36
C THR A 314 16.70 0.16 -21.55
N SER A 315 17.85 -0.43 -21.48
CA SER A 315 18.14 -1.59 -20.65
C SER A 315 18.69 -1.18 -19.29
N SER A 316 18.11 -0.15 -18.65
CA SER A 316 18.59 0.36 -17.37
C SER A 316 18.38 -0.64 -16.24
N TYR A 317 19.42 -0.78 -15.40
CA TYR A 317 19.30 -1.45 -14.10
C TYR A 317 18.40 -0.64 -13.16
N THR A 318 17.86 -1.31 -12.14
CA THR A 318 17.10 -0.64 -11.09
C THR A 318 17.56 -1.12 -9.72
N ASN A 319 17.36 -0.30 -8.68
CA ASN A 319 17.63 -0.74 -7.31
C ASN A 319 16.36 -1.32 -6.64
N GLN A 320 16.50 -1.77 -5.39
CA GLN A 320 15.43 -2.44 -4.62
C GLN A 320 14.17 -1.61 -4.35
N VAL A 321 14.21 -0.28 -4.55
CA VAL A 321 13.06 0.62 -4.35
C VAL A 321 12.33 0.95 -5.66
N VAL A 322 12.67 0.24 -6.73
CA VAL A 322 12.00 0.29 -8.02
C VAL A 322 11.46 -1.10 -8.36
N TYR A 323 10.21 -1.16 -8.73
CA TYR A 323 9.59 -2.36 -9.27
C TYR A 323 9.60 -2.32 -10.79
N ILE A 324 9.84 -3.47 -11.41
CA ILE A 324 9.86 -3.66 -12.85
C ILE A 324 8.64 -4.49 -13.24
N PHE A 325 7.91 -4.04 -14.27
CA PHE A 325 6.81 -4.78 -14.85
C PHE A 325 7.01 -4.88 -16.37
N LYS A 326 7.02 -6.10 -16.88
CA LYS A 326 7.16 -6.39 -18.31
C LYS A 326 5.88 -7.02 -18.83
N LEU A 327 5.49 -6.63 -20.04
CA LEU A 327 4.32 -7.23 -20.70
C LEU A 327 4.57 -8.73 -20.90
N ARG A 328 3.58 -9.56 -20.59
CA ARG A 328 3.65 -11.00 -20.86
C ARG A 328 3.66 -11.24 -22.35
N SER A 329 4.36 -12.29 -22.81
CA SER A 329 4.52 -12.65 -24.23
C SER A 329 3.20 -12.75 -24.98
N ASP A 330 2.15 -13.26 -24.34
CA ASP A 330 0.83 -13.49 -24.93
C ASP A 330 0.11 -12.19 -25.33
N PHE A 331 0.54 -11.05 -24.79
CA PHE A 331 -0.05 -9.72 -25.02
C PHE A 331 0.82 -8.80 -25.87
N LEU A 332 2.03 -9.24 -26.26
CA LEU A 332 2.89 -8.46 -27.17
C LEU A 332 2.17 -8.16 -28.48
N GLY A 333 2.20 -6.90 -28.89
CA GLY A 333 1.51 -6.42 -30.08
C GLY A 333 -0.03 -6.32 -29.98
N LYS A 334 -0.64 -6.78 -28.87
CA LYS A 334 -2.10 -6.71 -28.66
C LYS A 334 -2.51 -5.55 -27.75
N ILE A 335 -1.68 -5.23 -26.76
CA ILE A 335 -1.96 -4.19 -25.77
C ILE A 335 -0.74 -3.26 -25.71
N PRO A 336 -0.89 -1.95 -25.96
CA PRO A 336 0.19 -1.01 -25.81
C PRO A 336 0.63 -0.89 -24.34
N LEU A 337 1.94 -0.96 -24.10
CA LEU A 337 2.50 -0.81 -22.74
C LEU A 337 2.24 0.58 -22.18
N GLU A 338 2.22 1.59 -23.05
CA GLU A 338 1.91 2.99 -22.74
C GLU A 338 0.49 3.16 -22.20
N PHE A 339 -0.46 2.36 -22.68
CA PHE A 339 -1.83 2.42 -22.16
C PHE A 339 -1.95 1.78 -20.77
N LEU A 340 -1.26 0.68 -20.52
CA LEU A 340 -1.14 0.10 -19.17
C LEU A 340 -0.49 1.09 -18.20
N LEU A 341 0.52 1.83 -18.66
CA LEU A 341 1.11 2.92 -17.88
C LEU A 341 0.11 4.04 -17.61
N ALA A 342 -0.71 4.42 -18.62
CA ALA A 342 -1.73 5.45 -18.46
C ALA A 342 -2.77 5.05 -17.41
N ILE A 343 -3.20 3.80 -17.40
CA ILE A 343 -4.09 3.27 -16.38
C ILE A 343 -3.42 3.37 -15.00
N LEU A 344 -2.18 2.89 -14.84
CA LEU A 344 -1.46 2.94 -13.56
C LEU A 344 -1.32 4.36 -13.01
N ASN A 345 -1.07 5.32 -13.88
CA ASN A 345 -0.89 6.74 -13.52
C ASN A 345 -2.20 7.54 -13.49
N SER A 346 -3.36 6.91 -13.68
CA SER A 346 -4.65 7.60 -13.69
C SER A 346 -5.10 8.03 -12.29
N ARG A 347 -5.99 8.99 -12.26
CA ARG A 347 -6.67 9.45 -11.03
C ARG A 347 -7.59 8.39 -10.47
N ALA A 348 -8.21 7.59 -11.35
CA ALA A 348 -9.02 6.45 -10.96
C ALA A 348 -8.20 5.42 -10.15
N ILE A 349 -6.98 5.08 -10.59
CA ILE A 349 -6.11 4.14 -9.87
C ILE A 349 -5.49 4.79 -8.63
N PHE A 350 -5.18 6.08 -8.65
CA PHE A 350 -4.80 6.80 -7.44
C PHE A 350 -5.89 6.68 -6.37
N PHE A 351 -7.15 6.94 -6.73
CA PHE A 351 -8.30 6.79 -5.83
C PHE A 351 -8.39 5.36 -5.30
N PHE A 352 -8.40 4.36 -6.18
CA PHE A 352 -8.52 2.96 -5.79
C PHE A 352 -7.40 2.52 -4.84
N VAL A 353 -6.14 2.83 -5.14
CA VAL A 353 -4.98 2.46 -4.32
C VAL A 353 -5.03 3.18 -2.97
N SER A 354 -5.36 4.46 -2.95
CA SER A 354 -5.49 5.24 -1.72
C SER A 354 -6.59 4.70 -0.82
N MET A 355 -7.74 4.35 -1.40
CA MET A 355 -8.87 3.82 -0.66
C MET A 355 -8.63 2.37 -0.20
N SER A 356 -8.05 1.51 -1.03
CA SER A 356 -7.75 0.12 -0.68
C SER A 356 -6.70 -0.01 0.43
N ASN A 357 -5.74 0.91 0.49
CA ASN A 357 -4.68 0.89 1.49
C ASN A 357 -5.00 1.77 2.70
N GLY A 358 -6.06 2.59 2.64
CA GLY A 358 -6.40 3.57 3.65
C GLY A 358 -5.28 4.61 3.87
N GLU A 359 -4.56 5.00 2.82
CA GLU A 359 -3.40 5.87 2.90
C GLU A 359 -3.52 7.07 1.96
N ILE A 360 -4.27 8.07 2.39
CA ILE A 360 -4.34 9.39 1.74
C ILE A 360 -3.37 10.40 2.36
N GLU A 361 -2.83 10.08 3.53
CA GLU A 361 -1.90 10.92 4.26
C GLU A 361 -0.51 10.27 4.33
N TRP A 362 0.55 11.10 4.35
CA TRP A 362 1.92 10.62 4.51
C TRP A 362 2.12 10.05 5.90
N LYS A 363 2.40 8.75 5.98
CA LYS A 363 3.06 8.13 7.12
C LYS A 363 4.57 8.24 6.94
N SER A 364 5.34 8.00 7.98
CA SER A 364 6.80 8.14 7.97
C SER A 364 7.48 7.46 6.78
N HIS A 365 6.92 6.40 6.22
CA HIS A 365 7.44 5.69 5.04
C HIS A 365 6.32 4.96 4.28
N PRO A 366 5.39 5.66 3.60
CA PRO A 366 4.39 4.99 2.77
C PRO A 366 5.07 4.26 1.62
N TYR A 367 4.66 3.04 1.38
CA TYR A 367 5.15 2.29 0.21
C TYR A 367 4.07 1.35 -0.33
N LEU A 368 4.10 1.18 -1.63
CA LEU A 368 3.33 0.16 -2.32
C LEU A 368 4.15 -1.13 -2.39
N THR A 369 3.48 -2.26 -2.24
CA THR A 369 4.07 -3.56 -2.51
C THR A 369 3.80 -3.97 -3.97
N GLN A 370 4.64 -4.84 -4.53
CA GLN A 370 4.36 -5.41 -5.84
C GLN A 370 3.00 -6.13 -5.87
N GLN A 371 2.66 -6.80 -4.76
CA GLN A 371 1.39 -7.51 -4.62
C GLN A 371 0.17 -6.57 -4.70
N GLN A 372 0.26 -5.37 -4.15
CA GLN A 372 -0.81 -4.38 -4.28
C GLN A 372 -0.97 -3.94 -5.73
N ILE A 373 0.14 -3.69 -6.44
CA ILE A 373 0.11 -3.25 -7.84
C ILE A 373 -0.46 -4.34 -8.76
N ILE A 374 0.03 -5.58 -8.66
CA ILE A 374 -0.46 -6.67 -9.54
C ILE A 374 -1.91 -7.05 -9.28
N ASN A 375 -2.46 -6.73 -8.10
CA ASN A 375 -3.86 -6.96 -7.76
C ASN A 375 -4.79 -5.76 -8.07
N ILE A 376 -4.29 -4.68 -8.67
CA ILE A 376 -5.16 -3.58 -9.12
C ILE A 376 -6.16 -4.13 -10.13
N PRO A 377 -7.48 -3.97 -9.91
CA PRO A 377 -8.49 -4.40 -10.87
C PRO A 377 -8.36 -3.64 -12.19
N ILE A 378 -8.55 -4.35 -13.29
CA ILE A 378 -8.49 -3.76 -14.63
C ILE A 378 -9.59 -4.37 -15.50
N PRO A 379 -10.25 -3.60 -16.37
CA PRO A 379 -11.17 -4.16 -17.35
C PRO A 379 -10.48 -5.17 -18.26
N ASN A 380 -11.27 -6.09 -18.84
CA ASN A 380 -10.71 -7.03 -19.81
C ASN A 380 -10.30 -6.29 -21.09
N LEU A 381 -9.00 -6.00 -21.22
CA LEU A 381 -8.45 -5.23 -22.33
C LEU A 381 -8.55 -5.92 -23.68
N LEU A 382 -8.76 -7.25 -23.72
CA LEU A 382 -8.97 -8.01 -24.95
C LEU A 382 -10.42 -7.92 -25.49
N LYS A 383 -11.34 -7.37 -24.66
CA LYS A 383 -12.75 -7.18 -25.05
C LYS A 383 -13.09 -5.74 -25.40
N ILE A 384 -12.10 -4.87 -25.50
CA ILE A 384 -12.29 -3.45 -25.88
C ILE A 384 -12.77 -3.40 -27.35
N PRO A 385 -13.82 -2.61 -27.65
CA PRO A 385 -14.30 -2.42 -29.03
C PRO A 385 -13.21 -1.87 -29.96
N ASN A 386 -13.22 -2.28 -31.24
CA ASN A 386 -12.18 -1.92 -32.22
C ASN A 386 -11.99 -0.38 -32.35
N ASN A 387 -13.07 0.38 -32.32
CA ASN A 387 -12.99 1.85 -32.40
C ASN A 387 -12.22 2.42 -31.20
N ASP A 388 -12.41 1.86 -30.01
CA ASP A 388 -11.70 2.32 -28.80
C ASP A 388 -10.25 1.84 -28.82
N LEU A 389 -9.97 0.65 -29.34
CA LEU A 389 -8.60 0.17 -29.54
C LEU A 389 -7.80 1.08 -30.50
N GLU A 390 -8.41 1.58 -31.55
CA GLU A 390 -7.78 2.53 -32.47
C GLU A 390 -7.42 3.83 -31.77
N ILE A 391 -8.33 4.38 -30.95
CA ILE A 391 -8.08 5.56 -30.13
C ILE A 391 -6.94 5.30 -29.13
N ILE A 392 -6.98 4.16 -28.40
CA ILE A 392 -5.95 3.75 -27.46
C ILE A 392 -4.59 3.67 -28.14
N ASN A 393 -4.51 3.05 -29.33
CA ASN A 393 -3.28 2.93 -30.08
C ASN A 393 -2.71 4.30 -30.48
N ASN A 394 -3.57 5.24 -30.88
CA ASN A 394 -3.17 6.61 -31.22
C ASN A 394 -2.64 7.35 -29.99
N LEU A 395 -3.39 7.32 -28.89
CA LEU A 395 -2.98 7.94 -27.62
C LEU A 395 -1.66 7.37 -27.11
N SER A 396 -1.49 6.05 -27.21
CA SER A 396 -0.25 5.36 -26.81
C SER A 396 0.95 5.81 -27.62
N LYS A 397 0.80 5.93 -28.94
CA LYS A 397 1.86 6.46 -29.82
C LYS A 397 2.23 7.90 -29.47
N ARG A 398 1.24 8.77 -29.22
CA ARG A 398 1.46 10.15 -28.79
C ARG A 398 2.19 10.20 -27.43
N LEU A 399 1.75 9.39 -26.46
CA LEU A 399 2.37 9.32 -25.14
C LEU A 399 3.84 8.86 -25.24
N ARG A 400 4.13 7.83 -26.04
CA ARG A 400 5.47 7.29 -26.27
C ARG A 400 6.49 8.36 -26.65
N VAL A 401 6.12 9.32 -27.51
CA VAL A 401 7.02 10.41 -27.95
C VAL A 401 7.55 11.22 -26.76
N PHE A 402 6.71 11.50 -25.75
CA PHE A 402 7.11 12.22 -24.54
C PHE A 402 7.91 11.36 -23.60
N LEU A 403 7.55 10.07 -23.47
CA LEU A 403 8.24 9.13 -22.59
C LEU A 403 9.69 8.86 -23.07
N GLU A 404 9.90 8.63 -24.35
CA GLU A 404 11.24 8.38 -24.93
C GLU A 404 12.18 9.58 -24.74
N LYS A 405 11.66 10.79 -24.77
CA LYS A 405 12.42 12.02 -24.53
C LYS A 405 12.51 12.42 -23.05
N SER A 406 11.82 11.70 -22.17
CA SER A 406 11.65 12.09 -20.75
C SER A 406 11.10 13.52 -20.60
N GLU A 407 10.19 13.93 -21.50
CA GLU A 407 9.55 15.23 -21.49
C GLU A 407 8.25 15.20 -20.67
N LYS A 408 7.78 16.36 -20.26
CA LYS A 408 6.50 16.49 -19.56
C LYS A 408 5.34 16.21 -20.52
N VAL A 409 4.45 15.30 -20.15
CA VAL A 409 3.22 15.05 -20.91
C VAL A 409 2.29 16.27 -20.86
N PRO A 410 1.80 16.77 -22.01
CA PRO A 410 0.87 17.89 -22.06
C PRO A 410 -0.46 17.58 -21.35
N ASN A 411 -1.09 18.61 -20.79
CA ASN A 411 -2.33 18.44 -20.04
C ASN A 411 -3.50 17.94 -20.89
N ASP A 412 -3.58 18.34 -22.15
CA ASP A 412 -4.59 17.86 -23.11
C ASP A 412 -4.45 16.36 -23.38
N LEU A 413 -3.23 15.88 -23.62
CA LEU A 413 -2.97 14.45 -23.78
C LEU A 413 -3.28 13.68 -22.49
N ASP A 414 -2.90 14.21 -21.31
CA ASP A 414 -3.23 13.61 -20.03
C ASP A 414 -4.76 13.51 -19.80
N ALA A 415 -5.50 14.55 -20.19
CA ALA A 415 -6.97 14.54 -20.11
C ALA A 415 -7.61 13.52 -21.10
N GLU A 416 -7.07 13.40 -22.31
CA GLU A 416 -7.54 12.40 -23.28
C GLU A 416 -7.27 10.97 -22.79
N LEU A 417 -6.11 10.71 -22.22
CA LEU A 417 -5.77 9.40 -21.60
C LEU A 417 -6.70 9.10 -20.43
N GLU A 418 -6.92 10.08 -19.53
CA GLU A 418 -7.83 9.92 -18.40
C GLU A 418 -9.27 9.66 -18.83
N ARG A 419 -9.75 10.35 -19.87
CA ARG A 419 -11.08 10.11 -20.47
C ARG A 419 -11.22 8.69 -21.01
N MET A 420 -10.17 8.16 -21.63
CA MET A 420 -10.18 6.77 -22.11
C MET A 420 -10.18 5.78 -20.94
N VAL A 421 -9.42 6.05 -19.89
CA VAL A 421 -9.47 5.25 -18.65
C VAL A 421 -10.87 5.30 -18.04
N ALA A 422 -11.47 6.46 -17.91
CA ALA A 422 -12.85 6.61 -17.43
C ALA A 422 -13.81 5.73 -18.24
N LYS A 423 -13.72 5.80 -19.57
CA LYS A 423 -14.58 5.03 -20.47
C LYS A 423 -14.46 3.53 -20.28
N ILE A 424 -13.23 2.99 -20.23
CA ILE A 424 -13.05 1.53 -20.12
C ILE A 424 -13.42 1.00 -18.73
N TYR A 425 -13.34 1.82 -17.69
CA TYR A 425 -13.79 1.46 -16.34
C TYR A 425 -15.29 1.69 -16.11
N GLY A 426 -16.00 2.34 -17.06
CA GLY A 426 -17.41 2.72 -16.90
C GLY A 426 -17.60 3.84 -15.87
N LEU A 427 -16.62 4.71 -15.69
CA LEU A 427 -16.67 5.83 -14.76
C LEU A 427 -17.25 7.06 -15.45
N ASP A 428 -18.21 7.71 -14.82
CA ASP A 428 -18.83 8.96 -15.25
C ASP A 428 -18.32 10.17 -14.45
N GLN A 429 -18.91 11.33 -14.68
CA GLN A 429 -18.54 12.56 -14.00
C GLN A 429 -18.76 12.47 -12.48
N ALA A 430 -19.83 11.84 -12.00
CA ALA A 430 -20.10 11.72 -10.57
C ALA A 430 -19.03 10.87 -9.86
N HIS A 431 -18.53 9.83 -10.53
CA HIS A 431 -17.39 9.06 -10.02
C HIS A 431 -16.13 9.92 -9.95
N TYR A 432 -15.90 10.77 -10.93
CA TYR A 432 -14.73 11.67 -10.92
C TYR A 432 -14.85 12.80 -9.89
N ASP A 433 -16.05 13.30 -9.59
CA ASP A 433 -16.28 14.20 -8.45
C ASP A 433 -15.81 13.54 -7.13
N ALA A 434 -16.12 12.27 -6.92
CA ALA A 434 -15.64 11.50 -5.77
C ALA A 434 -14.11 11.31 -5.78
N ILE A 435 -13.52 10.99 -6.93
CA ILE A 435 -12.07 10.82 -7.12
C ILE A 435 -11.33 12.13 -6.79
N PHE A 436 -11.79 13.26 -7.32
CA PHE A 436 -11.15 14.55 -7.09
C PHE A 436 -11.33 15.01 -5.64
N LYS A 437 -12.48 14.73 -4.99
CA LYS A 437 -12.69 14.99 -3.57
C LYS A 437 -11.62 14.28 -2.68
N VAL A 438 -11.23 13.06 -3.05
CA VAL A 438 -10.15 12.33 -2.36
C VAL A 438 -8.79 12.92 -2.70
N LEU A 439 -8.56 13.23 -3.98
CA LEU A 439 -7.30 13.83 -4.43
C LEU A 439 -7.04 15.20 -3.77
N ASP A 440 -8.07 16.01 -3.56
CA ASP A 440 -7.95 17.31 -2.91
C ASP A 440 -7.60 17.21 -1.42
N LYS A 441 -8.07 16.16 -0.76
CA LYS A 441 -7.75 15.86 0.66
C LYS A 441 -6.37 15.21 0.84
N ALA A 442 -5.80 14.65 -0.23
CA ALA A 442 -4.51 13.98 -0.15
C ALA A 442 -3.38 14.98 0.08
N GLN A 443 -2.40 14.60 0.90
CA GLN A 443 -1.21 15.40 1.17
C GLN A 443 -0.49 15.78 -0.13
N GLU A 444 -0.19 17.05 -0.32
CA GLU A 444 0.38 17.63 -1.53
C GLU A 444 1.85 17.27 -1.78
N LEU A 445 2.13 15.99 -1.92
CA LEU A 445 3.42 15.49 -2.39
C LEU A 445 3.55 15.64 -3.92
N ILE A 446 4.76 15.51 -4.44
CA ILE A 446 5.06 15.66 -5.87
C ILE A 446 4.13 14.81 -6.75
N ALA A 447 3.90 13.55 -6.37
CA ALA A 447 3.01 12.65 -7.10
C ALA A 447 1.56 13.12 -7.11
N VAL A 448 1.03 13.61 -5.97
CA VAL A 448 -0.33 14.15 -5.85
C VAL A 448 -0.48 15.45 -6.64
N LYS A 449 0.49 16.36 -6.53
CA LYS A 449 0.50 17.61 -7.34
C LYS A 449 0.47 17.33 -8.84
N ALA A 450 1.17 16.28 -9.28
CA ALA A 450 1.17 15.88 -10.69
C ALA A 450 -0.19 15.38 -11.19
N LEU A 451 -1.09 14.95 -10.29
CA LEU A 451 -2.46 14.55 -10.64
C LEU A 451 -3.46 15.71 -10.65
N LYS A 452 -3.12 16.85 -10.03
CA LYS A 452 -3.96 18.06 -9.99
C LYS A 452 -3.76 18.99 -11.19
N ASN A 453 -3.04 18.56 -12.23
CA ASN A 453 -2.70 19.36 -13.42
C ASN A 453 -3.88 19.55 -14.40
N ILE A 454 -4.94 18.75 -14.31
CA ILE A 454 -6.18 18.87 -15.11
C ILE A 454 -7.39 18.91 -14.19
N LYS A 455 -8.52 19.40 -14.71
CA LYS A 455 -9.81 19.48 -14.03
C LYS A 455 -10.79 18.43 -14.57
N ILE A 456 -11.88 18.20 -13.86
CA ILE A 456 -12.96 17.30 -14.30
C ILE A 456 -13.54 17.74 -15.64
N SER A 457 -13.68 19.06 -15.86
CA SER A 457 -14.14 19.65 -17.14
C SER A 457 -13.23 19.32 -18.32
N ASP A 458 -11.95 19.05 -18.10
CA ASP A 458 -11.02 18.67 -19.17
C ASP A 458 -11.22 17.19 -19.58
N ILE A 459 -11.72 16.37 -18.65
CA ILE A 459 -12.01 14.96 -18.89
C ILE A 459 -13.39 14.79 -19.54
N PHE A 460 -14.41 15.43 -18.99
CA PHE A 460 -15.79 15.37 -19.46
C PHE A 460 -16.15 16.69 -20.17
N VAL A 461 -15.68 16.83 -21.40
CA VAL A 461 -16.01 17.99 -22.22
C VAL A 461 -17.50 17.95 -22.52
N SER A 462 -18.27 18.94 -22.08
CA SER A 462 -19.65 19.16 -22.55
C SER A 462 -19.58 19.26 -24.05
N LYS A 463 -20.23 18.37 -24.81
CA LYS A 463 -20.46 18.60 -26.22
C LYS A 463 -21.32 19.86 -26.32
N ALA A 464 -20.69 20.98 -26.69
CA ALA A 464 -21.42 22.20 -27.08
C ALA A 464 -22.25 21.90 -28.32
#